data_8afb53ab630119f6c7bc1dd1049fcf02
#
_entry.id   8afb53ab630119f6c7bc1dd1049fcf02
#
_cell.length_a   1.000
_cell.length_b   1.000
_cell.length_c   1.000
_cell.angle_alpha   90.00
_cell.angle_beta   90.00
_cell.angle_gamma   90.00
#
_symmetry.space_group_name_H-M   'P 1'
#
loop_
_entity.id
_entity.type
_entity.pdbx_description
1 polymer ?
#
loop_
_entity_poly.entity_id
_entity_poly.type
_entity_poly.pdbx_seq_one_letter_code
_entity_poly.pdbx_strand_id
1 'polypeptide(L)'
;IDNLDSFSLNIADAVAQTGRDITLLEGRSPQSERWFDPVALHDLLEQLAPSHLILGPGPGRPEDAPLTMALAHHALAGQLAMPVLGVCLGHQALALADGRHVNPSPFGPIHGVPVDIEHDGSGVFSSQPSHLKMTRYNSLVAVENGEHHLMVNAVEPASGLIMGLRHPSLNIHGVQFHPESIGSRDGQQLIAQFLSTQADG
;
A
#
# COMPACT_ATOMS: atom_id res chain seq x y z
N ILE A 1 3.08 -6.83 5.86
CA ILE A 1 2.61 -6.41 7.20
C ILE A 1 1.12 -6.65 7.27
N ASP A 2 0.70 -7.50 8.19
CA ASP A 2 -0.72 -7.81 8.47
C ASP A 2 -1.26 -6.83 9.53
N ASN A 3 -2.30 -6.07 9.17
CA ASN A 3 -2.97 -5.15 10.08
C ASN A 3 -4.29 -5.72 10.61
N LEU A 4 -4.36 -7.04 10.79
CA LEU A 4 -5.53 -7.79 11.27
C LEU A 4 -6.71 -7.68 10.29
N ASP A 5 -6.42 -7.89 9.02
CA ASP A 5 -7.40 -7.87 7.95
C ASP A 5 -7.63 -9.26 7.37
N SER A 6 -8.88 -9.60 7.06
CA SER A 6 -9.23 -10.89 6.45
C SER A 6 -8.64 -11.08 5.05
N PHE A 7 -8.25 -10.00 4.36
CA PHE A 7 -7.63 -10.05 3.03
C PHE A 7 -6.11 -10.16 3.04
N SER A 8 -5.45 -10.04 4.20
CA SER A 8 -3.98 -10.19 4.30
C SER A 8 -3.50 -11.54 3.78
N LEU A 9 -4.25 -12.62 4.05
CA LEU A 9 -3.95 -13.95 3.54
C LEU A 9 -4.16 -14.06 2.02
N ASN A 10 -5.10 -13.31 1.44
CA ASN A 10 -5.28 -13.27 -0.01
C ASN A 10 -4.09 -12.58 -0.70
N ILE A 11 -3.54 -11.52 -0.10
CA ILE A 11 -2.28 -10.92 -0.59
C ILE A 11 -1.15 -11.93 -0.50
N ALA A 12 -1.03 -12.64 0.63
CA ALA A 12 0.00 -13.66 0.80
C ALA A 12 -0.14 -14.78 -0.26
N ASP A 13 -1.36 -15.26 -0.51
CA ASP A 13 -1.62 -16.24 -1.56
C ASP A 13 -1.23 -15.73 -2.95
N ALA A 14 -1.61 -14.49 -3.27
CA ALA A 14 -1.25 -13.84 -4.53
C ALA A 14 0.27 -13.73 -4.73
N VAL A 15 1.02 -13.43 -3.66
CA VAL A 15 2.50 -13.43 -3.68
C VAL A 15 3.05 -14.84 -3.83
N ALA A 16 2.52 -15.82 -3.08
CA ALA A 16 2.97 -17.23 -3.15
C ALA A 16 2.82 -17.81 -4.56
N GLN A 17 1.76 -17.45 -5.28
CA GLN A 17 1.54 -17.87 -6.67
C GLN A 17 2.66 -17.39 -7.62
N THR A 18 3.44 -16.38 -7.24
CA THR A 18 4.63 -15.95 -8.00
C THR A 18 5.89 -16.76 -7.66
N GLY A 19 5.82 -17.71 -6.73
CA GLY A 19 6.93 -18.55 -6.29
C GLY A 19 7.86 -17.88 -5.27
N ARG A 20 7.46 -16.80 -4.63
CA ARG A 20 8.24 -16.10 -3.60
C ARG A 20 7.89 -16.57 -2.19
N ASP A 21 8.89 -16.59 -1.32
CA ASP A 21 8.72 -16.83 0.11
C ASP A 21 8.08 -15.62 0.79
N ILE A 22 7.28 -15.88 1.83
CA ILE A 22 6.53 -14.84 2.53
C ILE A 22 6.78 -14.93 4.03
N THR A 23 7.03 -13.77 4.64
CA THR A 23 7.01 -13.58 6.09
C THR A 23 5.89 -12.61 6.45
N LEU A 24 4.95 -13.03 7.30
CA LEU A 24 3.90 -12.17 7.83
C LEU A 24 4.33 -11.58 9.18
N LEU A 25 4.21 -10.27 9.31
CA LEU A 25 4.44 -9.54 10.56
C LEU A 25 3.17 -8.80 10.96
N GLU A 26 2.82 -8.90 12.24
CA GLU A 26 1.67 -8.17 12.80
C GLU A 26 1.98 -6.67 12.95
N GLY A 27 1.20 -5.83 12.27
CA GLY A 27 1.37 -4.38 12.24
C GLY A 27 0.82 -3.65 13.48
N ARG A 28 -0.06 -4.31 14.24
CA ARG A 28 -0.85 -3.71 15.34
C ARG A 28 -0.55 -4.26 16.74
N SER A 29 0.51 -5.03 16.90
CA SER A 29 0.88 -5.56 18.21
C SER A 29 1.12 -4.42 19.20
N PRO A 30 0.68 -4.52 20.48
CA PRO A 30 1.02 -3.55 21.53
C PRO A 30 2.53 -3.37 21.73
N GLN A 31 3.31 -4.37 21.33
CA GLN A 31 4.79 -4.31 21.34
C GLN A 31 5.36 -3.53 20.15
N SER A 32 4.52 -3.11 19.20
CA SER A 32 4.95 -2.45 17.98
C SER A 32 5.36 -0.98 18.17
N GLU A 33 5.12 -0.37 19.34
CA GLU A 33 5.67 0.95 19.68
C GLU A 33 7.20 0.98 19.62
N ARG A 34 7.87 -0.16 19.87
CA ARG A 34 9.33 -0.27 19.74
C ARG A 34 9.83 0.00 18.32
N TRP A 35 8.97 -0.15 17.29
CA TRP A 35 9.35 0.04 15.89
C TRP A 35 9.52 1.51 15.50
N PHE A 36 9.12 2.45 16.37
CA PHE A 36 9.50 3.85 16.25
C PHE A 36 10.96 4.11 16.66
N ASP A 37 11.62 3.13 17.31
CA ASP A 37 13.07 3.13 17.49
C ASP A 37 13.72 2.70 16.16
N PRO A 38 14.49 3.58 15.49
CA PRO A 38 15.13 3.28 14.22
C PRO A 38 16.08 2.09 14.28
N VAL A 39 16.72 1.85 15.43
CA VAL A 39 17.66 0.73 15.63
C VAL A 39 16.89 -0.59 15.63
N ALA A 40 15.80 -0.67 16.40
CA ALA A 40 14.98 -1.88 16.47
C ALA A 40 14.34 -2.24 15.12
N LEU A 41 13.92 -1.23 14.35
CA LEU A 41 13.38 -1.44 13.01
C LEU A 41 14.46 -1.89 12.02
N HIS A 42 15.63 -1.29 12.07
CA HIS A 42 16.77 -1.68 11.25
C HIS A 42 17.18 -3.14 11.51
N ASP A 43 17.37 -3.52 12.78
CA ASP A 43 17.71 -4.89 13.19
C ASP A 43 16.67 -5.92 12.68
N LEU A 44 15.37 -5.58 12.74
CA LEU A 44 14.31 -6.42 12.19
C LEU A 44 14.47 -6.61 10.69
N LEU A 45 14.68 -5.53 9.95
CA LEU A 45 14.82 -5.58 8.48
C LEU A 45 16.10 -6.30 8.05
N GLU A 46 17.21 -6.11 8.76
CA GLU A 46 18.45 -6.87 8.52
C GLU A 46 18.25 -8.37 8.77
N GLN A 47 17.58 -8.74 9.86
CA GLN A 47 17.33 -10.14 10.19
C GLN A 47 16.45 -10.83 9.16
N LEU A 48 15.43 -10.13 8.64
CA LEU A 48 14.48 -10.68 7.67
C LEU A 48 14.99 -10.58 6.23
N ALA A 49 15.84 -9.61 5.93
CA ALA A 49 16.39 -9.31 4.61
C ALA A 49 15.34 -9.38 3.49
N PRO A 50 14.19 -8.68 3.60
CA PRO A 50 13.11 -8.81 2.63
C PRO A 50 13.51 -8.18 1.31
N SER A 51 13.17 -8.83 0.19
CA SER A 51 13.35 -8.25 -1.15
C SER A 51 12.28 -7.22 -1.51
N HIS A 52 11.11 -7.31 -0.90
CA HIS A 52 9.95 -6.42 -1.10
C HIS A 52 9.19 -6.28 0.20
N LEU A 53 8.50 -5.17 0.38
CA LEU A 53 7.67 -4.89 1.54
C LEU A 53 6.25 -4.56 1.09
N ILE A 54 5.25 -5.25 1.66
CA ILE A 54 3.84 -4.91 1.46
C ILE A 54 3.26 -4.46 2.80
N LEU A 55 2.80 -3.22 2.86
CA LEU A 55 2.01 -2.67 3.96
C LEU A 55 0.54 -3.01 3.67
N GLY A 56 0.00 -3.98 4.39
CA GLY A 56 -1.29 -4.60 4.09
C GLY A 56 -2.50 -3.75 4.50
N PRO A 57 -3.70 -4.22 4.11
CA PRO A 57 -4.96 -3.63 4.54
C PRO A 57 -5.19 -3.82 6.05
N GLY A 58 -6.19 -3.12 6.59
CA GLY A 58 -6.60 -3.23 7.99
C GLY A 58 -7.80 -2.38 8.32
N PRO A 59 -8.51 -2.70 9.41
CA PRO A 59 -9.60 -1.88 9.93
C PRO A 59 -9.09 -0.58 10.59
N GLY A 60 -9.96 0.38 10.82
CA GLY A 60 -9.68 1.63 11.55
C GLY A 60 -8.79 2.59 10.76
N ARG A 61 -7.88 3.23 11.44
CA ARG A 61 -6.99 4.27 10.90
C ARG A 61 -5.54 3.79 10.79
N PRO A 62 -4.73 4.38 9.90
CA PRO A 62 -3.31 4.05 9.81
C PRO A 62 -2.55 4.24 11.13
N GLU A 63 -2.90 5.27 11.90
CA GLU A 63 -2.28 5.57 13.20
C GLU A 63 -2.47 4.45 14.24
N ASP A 64 -3.47 3.59 14.05
CA ASP A 64 -3.70 2.40 14.88
C ASP A 64 -2.76 1.23 14.53
N ALA A 65 -1.88 1.39 13.53
CA ALA A 65 -0.94 0.39 13.03
C ALA A 65 0.52 0.88 13.13
N PRO A 66 1.12 0.90 14.33
CA PRO A 66 2.43 1.53 14.59
C PRO A 66 3.56 1.02 13.70
N LEU A 67 3.67 -0.29 13.46
CA LEU A 67 4.70 -0.82 12.57
C LEU A 67 4.50 -0.35 11.12
N THR A 68 3.26 -0.35 10.64
CA THR A 68 2.93 0.14 9.30
C THR A 68 3.29 1.61 9.14
N MET A 69 2.98 2.46 10.14
CA MET A 69 3.35 3.88 10.13
C MET A 69 4.86 4.09 10.20
N ALA A 70 5.57 3.35 11.06
CA ALA A 70 7.03 3.43 11.14
C ALA A 70 7.68 3.09 9.79
N LEU A 71 7.25 2.00 9.15
CA LEU A 71 7.76 1.58 7.84
C LEU A 71 7.42 2.59 6.74
N ALA A 72 6.23 3.19 6.76
CA ALA A 72 5.86 4.25 5.82
C ALA A 72 6.77 5.49 5.93
N HIS A 73 7.06 5.94 7.15
CA HIS A 73 7.99 7.05 7.40
C HIS A 73 9.41 6.71 6.93
N HIS A 74 9.93 5.52 7.26
CA HIS A 74 11.27 5.10 6.83
C HIS A 74 11.37 4.95 5.30
N ALA A 75 10.31 4.46 4.64
CA ALA A 75 10.25 4.37 3.19
C ALA A 75 10.39 5.76 2.55
N LEU A 76 9.56 6.74 2.98
CA LEU A 76 9.59 8.09 2.43
C LEU A 76 10.86 8.88 2.77
N ALA A 77 11.54 8.53 3.87
CA ALA A 77 12.85 9.06 4.20
C ALA A 77 13.99 8.46 3.35
N GLY A 78 13.70 7.52 2.44
CA GLY A 78 14.71 6.84 1.62
C GLY A 78 15.60 5.88 2.41
N GLN A 79 15.14 5.42 3.56
CA GLN A 79 15.90 4.54 4.48
C GLN A 79 15.63 3.05 4.20
N LEU A 80 14.74 2.72 3.29
CA LEU A 80 14.46 1.35 2.86
C LEU A 80 14.99 1.14 1.44
N ALA A 81 15.87 0.16 1.27
CA ALA A 81 16.43 -0.16 -0.05
C ALA A 81 15.49 -1.01 -0.92
N MET A 82 14.50 -1.69 -0.30
CA MET A 82 13.56 -2.54 -1.02
C MET A 82 12.33 -1.78 -1.50
N PRO A 83 11.68 -2.23 -2.60
CA PRO A 83 10.39 -1.72 -3.04
C PRO A 83 9.30 -1.86 -1.98
N VAL A 84 8.42 -0.85 -1.89
CA VAL A 84 7.32 -0.80 -0.92
C VAL A 84 5.98 -0.62 -1.65
N LEU A 85 5.00 -1.47 -1.32
CA LEU A 85 3.61 -1.34 -1.75
C LEU A 85 2.69 -1.19 -0.55
N GLY A 86 1.94 -0.10 -0.48
CA GLY A 86 0.84 0.08 0.46
C GLY A 86 -0.50 -0.33 -0.17
N VAL A 87 -1.26 -1.19 0.50
CA VAL A 87 -2.60 -1.63 0.07
C VAL A 87 -3.64 -1.15 1.08
N CYS A 88 -4.65 -0.43 0.64
CA CYS A 88 -5.75 0.12 1.42
C CYS A 88 -5.25 0.91 2.64
N LEU A 89 -5.22 0.35 3.86
CA LEU A 89 -4.65 1.02 5.04
C LEU A 89 -3.17 1.35 4.84
N GLY A 90 -2.38 0.48 4.21
CA GLY A 90 -0.97 0.75 3.89
C GLY A 90 -0.79 1.92 2.92
N HIS A 91 -1.67 2.08 1.93
CA HIS A 91 -1.71 3.26 1.06
C HIS A 91 -2.02 4.54 1.86
N GLN A 92 -2.99 4.47 2.78
CA GLN A 92 -3.34 5.58 3.65
C GLN A 92 -2.19 5.93 4.61
N ALA A 93 -1.43 4.94 5.09
CA ALA A 93 -0.24 5.15 5.91
C ALA A 93 0.86 5.90 5.13
N LEU A 94 1.11 5.52 3.89
CA LEU A 94 2.04 6.25 3.00
C LEU A 94 1.56 7.68 2.75
N ALA A 95 0.26 7.87 2.48
CA ALA A 95 -0.33 9.19 2.27
C ALA A 95 -0.18 10.08 3.53
N LEU A 96 -0.45 9.53 4.71
CA LEU A 96 -0.35 10.24 5.98
C LEU A 96 1.11 10.59 6.31
N ALA A 97 2.04 9.65 6.10
CA ALA A 97 3.47 9.87 6.29
C ALA A 97 4.05 10.94 5.33
N ASP A 98 3.44 11.11 4.15
CA ASP A 98 3.75 12.16 3.17
C ASP A 98 3.08 13.51 3.50
N GLY A 99 2.34 13.60 4.61
CA GLY A 99 1.67 14.82 5.06
C GLY A 99 0.26 15.06 4.50
N ARG A 100 -0.28 14.12 3.70
CA ARG A 100 -1.68 14.15 3.28
C ARG A 100 -2.62 13.91 4.45
N HIS A 101 -3.85 14.38 4.34
CA HIS A 101 -4.90 14.01 5.27
C HIS A 101 -5.54 12.67 4.86
N VAL A 102 -5.95 11.88 5.85
CA VAL A 102 -6.77 10.68 5.66
C VAL A 102 -8.11 10.91 6.36
N ASN A 103 -9.15 11.14 5.58
CA ASN A 103 -10.46 11.56 6.05
C ASN A 103 -11.56 10.55 5.65
N PRO A 104 -12.72 10.58 6.33
CA PRO A 104 -13.89 9.86 5.86
C PRO A 104 -14.23 10.21 4.41
N SER A 105 -14.54 9.20 3.62
CA SER A 105 -14.96 9.40 2.22
C SER A 105 -16.22 10.28 2.17
N PRO A 106 -16.25 11.34 1.34
CA PRO A 106 -17.43 12.19 1.19
C PRO A 106 -18.63 11.45 0.55
N PHE A 107 -18.37 10.28 -0.03
CA PHE A 107 -19.39 9.42 -0.63
C PHE A 107 -19.83 8.27 0.29
N GLY A 108 -19.37 8.28 1.57
CA GLY A 108 -19.62 7.22 2.53
C GLY A 108 -18.72 5.99 2.35
N PRO A 109 -18.91 4.96 3.19
CA PRO A 109 -18.17 3.72 3.12
C PRO A 109 -18.58 2.88 1.90
N ILE A 110 -17.59 2.18 1.33
CA ILE A 110 -17.81 1.24 0.24
C ILE A 110 -17.24 -0.13 0.63
N HIS A 111 -18.00 -1.21 0.38
CA HIS A 111 -17.63 -2.56 0.78
C HIS A 111 -17.88 -3.55 -0.35
N GLY A 112 -16.81 -4.08 -0.95
CA GLY A 112 -16.86 -5.13 -1.95
C GLY A 112 -17.39 -4.66 -3.32
N VAL A 113 -17.25 -3.38 -3.66
CA VAL A 113 -17.76 -2.83 -4.91
C VAL A 113 -16.60 -2.64 -5.89
N PRO A 114 -16.64 -3.27 -7.07
CA PRO A 114 -15.72 -2.98 -8.15
C PRO A 114 -15.99 -1.59 -8.73
N VAL A 115 -14.93 -0.77 -8.82
CA VAL A 115 -14.95 0.57 -9.40
C VAL A 115 -13.96 0.67 -10.55
N ASP A 116 -14.20 1.58 -11.47
CA ASP A 116 -13.28 1.87 -12.55
C ASP A 116 -12.12 2.74 -12.03
N ILE A 117 -10.90 2.42 -12.45
CA ILE A 117 -9.66 3.12 -12.10
C ILE A 117 -9.02 3.62 -13.38
N GLU A 118 -8.76 4.91 -13.44
CA GLU A 118 -7.90 5.53 -14.43
C GLU A 118 -6.52 5.81 -13.84
N HIS A 119 -5.47 5.54 -14.62
CA HIS A 119 -4.08 5.69 -14.18
C HIS A 119 -3.18 6.23 -15.30
N ASP A 120 -2.04 6.78 -14.93
CA ASP A 120 -1.06 7.36 -15.87
C ASP A 120 -0.10 6.36 -16.51
N GLY A 121 -0.22 5.08 -16.20
CA GLY A 121 0.65 4.01 -16.68
C GLY A 121 2.01 3.94 -15.99
N SER A 122 2.23 4.68 -14.90
CA SER A 122 3.52 4.68 -14.19
C SER A 122 3.55 3.69 -13.01
N GLY A 123 4.76 3.33 -12.59
CA GLY A 123 5.00 2.46 -11.44
C GLY A 123 4.33 1.08 -11.59
N VAL A 124 3.53 0.68 -10.60
CA VAL A 124 2.82 -0.61 -10.60
C VAL A 124 1.76 -0.73 -11.71
N PHE A 125 1.44 0.38 -12.38
CA PHE A 125 0.50 0.41 -13.50
C PHE A 125 1.16 0.29 -14.87
N SER A 126 2.49 0.19 -14.96
CA SER A 126 3.23 0.26 -16.25
C SER A 126 2.87 -0.85 -17.24
N SER A 127 2.38 -1.98 -16.78
CA SER A 127 1.95 -3.11 -17.63
C SER A 127 0.45 -3.36 -17.59
N GLN A 128 -0.31 -2.44 -16.98
CA GLN A 128 -1.76 -2.59 -16.82
C GLN A 128 -2.52 -2.00 -18.02
N PRO A 129 -3.73 -2.54 -18.32
CA PRO A 129 -4.63 -1.88 -19.30
C PRO A 129 -4.99 -0.48 -18.80
N SER A 130 -5.22 0.46 -19.72
CA SER A 130 -5.53 1.86 -19.41
C SER A 130 -6.75 2.08 -18.50
N HIS A 131 -7.65 1.11 -18.46
CA HIS A 131 -8.83 1.08 -17.60
C HIS A 131 -8.82 -0.22 -16.79
N LEU A 132 -8.76 -0.08 -15.48
CA LEU A 132 -8.82 -1.19 -14.54
C LEU A 132 -10.16 -1.21 -13.82
N LYS A 133 -10.62 -2.40 -13.45
CA LYS A 133 -11.74 -2.56 -12.52
C LYS A 133 -11.24 -3.23 -11.25
N MET A 134 -11.23 -2.47 -10.16
CA MET A 134 -10.68 -2.89 -8.88
C MET A 134 -11.69 -2.73 -7.74
N THR A 135 -11.66 -3.64 -6.79
CA THR A 135 -12.62 -3.68 -5.68
C THR A 135 -12.16 -2.81 -4.52
N ARG A 136 -13.10 -2.05 -3.95
CA ARG A 136 -12.88 -1.20 -2.78
C ARG A 136 -13.61 -1.73 -1.55
N TYR A 137 -12.97 -1.54 -0.36
CA TYR A 137 -13.51 -1.90 0.97
C TYR A 137 -13.20 -0.82 2.02
N ASN A 138 -13.17 0.45 1.64
CA ASN A 138 -12.69 1.53 2.50
C ASN A 138 -13.78 2.54 2.85
N SER A 139 -13.67 3.09 4.07
CA SER A 139 -14.46 4.23 4.54
C SER A 139 -13.63 5.52 4.61
N LEU A 140 -12.29 5.39 4.64
CA LEU A 140 -11.34 6.50 4.66
C LEU A 140 -10.63 6.61 3.32
N VAL A 141 -10.24 7.84 2.96
CA VAL A 141 -9.54 8.17 1.70
C VAL A 141 -8.43 9.18 1.96
N ALA A 142 -7.34 9.08 1.20
CA ALA A 142 -6.33 10.12 1.14
C ALA A 142 -6.87 11.35 0.40
N VAL A 143 -6.55 12.54 0.90
CA VAL A 143 -7.03 13.83 0.37
C VAL A 143 -5.86 14.75 0.11
N GLU A 144 -5.88 15.42 -1.06
CA GLU A 144 -4.92 16.49 -1.36
C GLU A 144 -5.13 17.69 -0.42
N ASN A 145 -4.04 18.18 0.17
CA ASN A 145 -4.06 19.30 1.10
C ASN A 145 -2.80 20.17 1.03
N GLY A 146 -2.05 20.11 -0.07
CA GLY A 146 -0.83 20.87 -0.26
C GLY A 146 0.15 20.23 -1.25
N GLU A 147 1.43 20.58 -1.13
CA GLU A 147 2.50 19.93 -1.90
C GLU A 147 2.99 18.67 -1.19
N HIS A 148 3.23 17.62 -1.96
CA HIS A 148 3.60 16.30 -1.48
C HIS A 148 4.72 15.68 -2.31
N HIS A 149 5.47 14.75 -1.71
CA HIS A 149 6.50 13.99 -2.44
C HIS A 149 5.88 12.87 -3.29
N LEU A 150 4.84 12.21 -2.77
CA LEU A 150 4.12 11.20 -3.54
C LEU A 150 3.23 11.86 -4.59
N MET A 151 3.31 11.38 -5.81
CA MET A 151 2.48 11.80 -6.93
C MET A 151 1.23 10.93 -7.00
N VAL A 152 0.07 11.55 -7.27
CA VAL A 152 -1.14 10.79 -7.62
C VAL A 152 -0.95 10.23 -9.03
N ASN A 153 -1.06 8.91 -9.16
CA ASN A 153 -0.92 8.21 -10.44
C ASN A 153 -2.15 7.36 -10.81
N ALA A 154 -3.16 7.30 -9.95
CA ALA A 154 -4.46 6.70 -10.28
C ALA A 154 -5.60 7.37 -9.51
N VAL A 155 -6.76 7.46 -10.15
CA VAL A 155 -7.99 8.02 -9.60
C VAL A 155 -9.22 7.17 -9.97
N GLU A 156 -10.28 7.26 -9.18
CA GLU A 156 -11.60 6.81 -9.56
C GLU A 156 -12.31 7.94 -10.33
N PRO A 157 -12.58 7.80 -11.64
CA PRO A 157 -13.08 8.94 -12.44
C PRO A 157 -14.47 9.42 -12.01
N ALA A 158 -15.30 8.54 -11.44
CA ALA A 158 -16.64 8.90 -11.00
C ALA A 158 -16.66 9.82 -9.77
N SER A 159 -15.64 9.72 -8.89
CA SER A 159 -15.59 10.47 -7.63
C SER A 159 -14.41 11.44 -7.54
N GLY A 160 -13.39 11.27 -8.38
CA GLY A 160 -12.12 12.00 -8.30
C GLY A 160 -11.24 11.57 -7.12
N LEU A 161 -11.60 10.51 -6.40
CA LEU A 161 -10.83 10.04 -5.25
C LEU A 161 -9.49 9.45 -5.69
N ILE A 162 -8.46 9.68 -4.88
CA ILE A 162 -7.12 9.12 -5.06
C ILE A 162 -7.18 7.62 -4.88
N MET A 163 -6.74 6.88 -5.91
CA MET A 163 -6.69 5.43 -5.95
C MET A 163 -5.27 4.89 -6.06
N GLY A 164 -4.32 5.71 -6.46
CA GLY A 164 -2.91 5.35 -6.55
C GLY A 164 -1.99 6.50 -6.18
N LEU A 165 -0.91 6.17 -5.49
CA LEU A 165 0.20 7.06 -5.15
C LEU A 165 1.51 6.39 -5.54
N ARG A 166 2.50 7.18 -6.00
CA ARG A 166 3.86 6.72 -6.22
C ARG A 166 4.89 7.77 -5.85
N HIS A 167 6.06 7.34 -5.41
CA HIS A 167 7.21 8.24 -5.29
C HIS A 167 7.85 8.48 -6.68
N PRO A 168 8.33 9.69 -7.00
CA PRO A 168 8.90 10.00 -8.32
C PRO A 168 10.21 9.26 -8.62
N SER A 169 11.02 8.94 -7.60
CA SER A 169 12.35 8.36 -7.74
C SER A 169 12.61 7.10 -6.91
N LEU A 170 11.84 6.83 -5.87
CA LEU A 170 11.94 5.60 -5.06
C LEU A 170 10.86 4.60 -5.47
N ASN A 171 11.13 3.31 -5.32
CA ASN A 171 10.15 2.25 -5.59
C ASN A 171 9.09 2.14 -4.49
N ILE A 172 8.36 3.23 -4.27
CA ILE A 172 7.27 3.31 -3.29
C ILE A 172 5.97 3.56 -4.02
N HIS A 173 5.00 2.67 -3.77
CA HIS A 173 3.69 2.67 -4.39
C HIS A 173 2.59 2.48 -3.36
N GLY A 174 1.44 3.07 -3.59
CA GLY A 174 0.25 2.86 -2.79
C GLY A 174 -1.00 2.72 -3.65
N VAL A 175 -1.87 1.75 -3.33
CA VAL A 175 -3.17 1.57 -3.97
C VAL A 175 -4.28 1.53 -2.92
N GLN A 176 -5.35 2.32 -3.12
CA GLN A 176 -6.47 2.38 -2.16
C GLN A 176 -7.40 1.18 -2.26
N PHE A 177 -7.46 0.54 -3.41
CA PHE A 177 -8.27 -0.65 -3.67
C PHE A 177 -7.55 -1.94 -3.24
N HIS A 178 -8.26 -3.06 -3.33
CA HIS A 178 -7.78 -4.40 -2.97
C HIS A 178 -7.45 -5.20 -4.24
N PRO A 179 -6.19 -5.23 -4.70
CA PRO A 179 -5.81 -6.00 -5.88
C PRO A 179 -5.97 -7.52 -5.68
N GLU A 180 -5.90 -8.00 -4.44
CA GLU A 180 -6.07 -9.41 -4.06
C GLU A 180 -7.53 -9.88 -4.04
N SER A 181 -8.48 -8.95 -4.16
CA SER A 181 -9.91 -9.30 -4.13
C SER A 181 -10.34 -10.00 -5.42
N ILE A 182 -11.23 -10.98 -5.31
CA ILE A 182 -11.78 -11.72 -6.45
C ILE A 182 -12.49 -10.81 -7.48
N GLY A 183 -12.97 -9.65 -7.05
CA GLY A 183 -13.58 -8.64 -7.94
C GLY A 183 -12.58 -7.76 -8.68
N SER A 184 -11.28 -7.87 -8.35
CA SER A 184 -10.18 -7.12 -8.98
C SER A 184 -9.52 -7.98 -10.05
N ARG A 185 -10.07 -7.96 -11.28
CA ARG A 185 -9.69 -8.90 -12.34
C ARG A 185 -8.20 -8.87 -12.70
N ASP A 186 -7.62 -7.68 -12.74
CA ASP A 186 -6.21 -7.48 -13.11
C ASP A 186 -5.30 -7.34 -11.88
N GLY A 187 -5.84 -7.58 -10.68
CA GLY A 187 -5.15 -7.35 -9.43
C GLY A 187 -3.93 -8.25 -9.22
N GLN A 188 -4.03 -9.53 -9.62
CA GLN A 188 -2.89 -10.46 -9.58
C GLN A 188 -1.73 -9.97 -10.45
N GLN A 189 -2.03 -9.41 -11.64
CA GLN A 189 -1.01 -8.86 -12.53
C GLN A 189 -0.37 -7.61 -11.92
N LEU A 190 -1.12 -6.78 -11.19
CA LEU A 190 -0.58 -5.61 -10.48
C LEU A 190 0.40 -6.05 -9.38
N ILE A 191 0.04 -7.04 -8.57
CA ILE A 191 0.93 -7.61 -7.54
C ILE A 191 2.19 -8.20 -8.19
N ALA A 192 2.04 -8.97 -9.27
CA ALA A 192 3.18 -9.53 -10.00
C ALA A 192 4.08 -8.44 -10.59
N GLN A 193 3.51 -7.35 -11.11
CA GLN A 193 4.26 -6.20 -11.60
C GLN A 193 5.08 -5.55 -10.47
N PHE A 194 4.48 -5.31 -9.29
CA PHE A 194 5.19 -4.82 -8.12
C PHE A 194 6.37 -5.74 -7.76
N LEU A 195 6.14 -7.05 -7.69
CA LEU A 195 7.17 -8.03 -7.33
C LEU A 195 8.27 -8.18 -8.39
N SER A 196 8.08 -7.67 -9.61
CA SER A 196 9.11 -7.63 -10.65
C SER A 196 10.04 -6.43 -10.52
N THR A 197 9.71 -5.42 -9.70
CA THR A 197 10.59 -4.28 -9.44
C THR A 197 11.83 -4.72 -8.66
N GLN A 198 12.95 -4.05 -8.89
CA GLN A 198 14.19 -4.32 -8.16
C GLN A 198 14.41 -3.26 -7.09
N ALA A 199 15.24 -3.58 -6.09
CA ALA A 199 15.72 -2.61 -5.13
C ALA A 199 16.40 -1.44 -5.87
N ASP A 200 16.23 -0.24 -5.35
CA ASP A 200 16.97 0.92 -5.81
C ASP A 200 18.46 0.70 -5.52
N GLY A 201 19.29 0.75 -6.55
CA GLY A 201 20.72 0.48 -6.48
C GLY A 201 21.52 1.67 -5.93
#